data_10d0a7c1e9c370a2a8a14327a45b3341
#
_entry.id   10d0a7c1e9c370a2a8a14327a45b3341
#
_cell.length_a   1.000
_cell.length_b   1.000
_cell.length_c   1.000
_cell.angle_alpha   90.00
_cell.angle_beta   90.00
_cell.angle_gamma   90.00
#
_symmetry.space_group_name_H-M   'P 1'
#
loop_
_entity.id
_entity.type
_entity.pdbx_description
1 polymer ?
#
loop_
_entity_poly.entity_id
_entity_poly.type
_entity_poly.pdbx_seq_one_letter_code
_entity_poly.pdbx_strand_id
1 'polypeptide(L)'
;MNYKKLGNSDLDVSTICLGTMTWGEQNTPKEAFQQMDFALSEGVNFWDTAELYAVPPRKETYGHTEMIIGDWFERNKKRDKIILATKVAGPARDYLRNGENSFVGKNLENALNDSLKRLKTDYIDLYQLHWPERNVNNFGRLGYVHKENDWSQFEDVLNELKKYIEKGKIRYVGLSNETPWGVMNYLKLSNDKSLPRMMSIQNPYSLLNRSYEVGLAEVSIREEIGCLSYSPLASGYLSGKYRNGKFPKGSRMERDFDFWTRYRKPNTEKAVEEYYKISKKYDLDMSQMSIKFCEEQEFMTSVIIGATTMEQLKTNIESVKVKLSEEVIKEINNVQKIYPNPCP
;
A
#
# COMPACT_ATOMS: atom_id res chain seq x y z
N MET A 1 1.12 -11.12 16.76
CA MET A 1 0.70 -10.01 15.87
C MET A 1 0.12 -8.89 16.73
N ASN A 2 0.41 -7.64 16.42
CA ASN A 2 -0.19 -6.46 17.05
C ASN A 2 -1.34 -5.92 16.18
N TYR A 3 -2.27 -5.20 16.81
CA TYR A 3 -3.43 -4.62 16.11
C TYR A 3 -3.59 -3.15 16.50
N LYS A 4 -4.04 -2.34 15.55
CA LYS A 4 -4.36 -0.92 15.72
C LYS A 4 -5.70 -0.59 15.06
N LYS A 5 -6.37 0.44 15.53
CA LYS A 5 -7.57 0.97 14.85
C LYS A 5 -7.20 1.54 13.48
N LEU A 6 -8.03 1.26 12.49
CA LEU A 6 -7.90 1.87 11.17
C LEU A 6 -8.50 3.28 11.19
N GLY A 7 -7.66 4.28 11.45
CA GLY A 7 -8.14 5.63 11.66
C GLY A 7 -9.20 5.68 12.75
N ASN A 8 -10.24 6.47 12.56
CA ASN A 8 -11.38 6.60 13.46
C ASN A 8 -12.52 5.58 13.17
N SER A 9 -12.16 4.35 12.75
CA SER A 9 -13.12 3.28 12.47
C SER A 9 -13.21 2.26 13.62
N ASP A 10 -14.18 1.33 13.52
CA ASP A 10 -14.30 0.17 14.44
C ASP A 10 -13.38 -1.01 14.06
N LEU A 11 -12.62 -0.90 12.95
CA LEU A 11 -11.76 -1.97 12.45
C LEU A 11 -10.44 -2.05 13.23
N ASP A 12 -10.18 -3.21 13.82
CA ASP A 12 -8.87 -3.56 14.39
C ASP A 12 -8.04 -4.32 13.36
N VAL A 13 -7.09 -3.63 12.73
CA VAL A 13 -6.23 -4.18 11.69
C VAL A 13 -4.88 -4.61 12.24
N SER A 14 -4.33 -5.72 11.74
CA SER A 14 -2.97 -6.13 12.07
C SER A 14 -1.94 -5.07 11.63
N THR A 15 -0.90 -4.83 12.44
CA THR A 15 0.16 -3.85 12.12
C THR A 15 1.00 -4.23 10.90
N ILE A 16 0.88 -5.48 10.47
CA ILE A 16 1.36 -5.97 9.16
C ILE A 16 0.14 -6.27 8.30
N CYS A 17 0.11 -5.73 7.09
CA CYS A 17 -0.91 -5.97 6.07
C CYS A 17 -0.34 -6.86 4.96
N LEU A 18 -1.09 -7.86 4.52
CA LEU A 18 -0.72 -8.72 3.41
C LEU A 18 -0.98 -8.01 2.08
N GLY A 19 0.06 -7.52 1.44
CA GLY A 19 0.02 -6.98 0.08
C GLY A 19 0.08 -8.09 -0.97
N THR A 20 -0.76 -7.99 -1.98
CA THR A 20 -1.09 -9.09 -2.90
C THR A 20 -0.66 -8.88 -4.35
N MET A 21 -0.02 -7.77 -4.67
CA MET A 21 0.20 -7.30 -6.04
C MET A 21 1.03 -8.22 -6.96
N THR A 22 1.66 -9.25 -6.41
CA THR A 22 2.48 -10.21 -7.18
C THR A 22 1.68 -11.42 -7.68
N TRP A 23 0.46 -11.63 -7.18
CA TRP A 23 -0.34 -12.79 -7.49
C TRP A 23 -1.05 -12.66 -8.85
N GLY A 24 -0.79 -13.61 -9.72
CA GLY A 24 -1.24 -13.59 -11.11
C GLY A 24 -0.18 -13.09 -12.10
N GLU A 25 1.01 -12.69 -11.62
CA GLU A 25 2.20 -12.36 -12.41
C GLU A 25 3.43 -13.16 -11.94
N GLN A 26 3.97 -12.82 -10.74
CA GLN A 26 5.13 -13.51 -10.19
C GLN A 26 4.76 -14.78 -9.43
N ASN A 27 3.58 -14.81 -8.82
CA ASN A 27 3.09 -15.95 -8.05
C ASN A 27 1.87 -16.59 -8.70
N THR A 28 1.86 -17.90 -8.68
CA THR A 28 0.70 -18.72 -9.09
C THR A 28 -0.43 -18.66 -8.06
N PRO A 29 -1.68 -19.02 -8.43
CA PRO A 29 -2.77 -19.12 -7.45
C PRO A 29 -2.47 -20.09 -6.29
N LYS A 30 -1.76 -21.18 -6.54
CA LYS A 30 -1.37 -22.14 -5.48
C LYS A 30 -0.43 -21.51 -4.45
N GLU A 31 0.57 -20.77 -4.90
CA GLU A 31 1.50 -20.04 -4.01
C GLU A 31 0.78 -18.91 -3.24
N ALA A 32 -0.13 -18.19 -3.90
CA ALA A 32 -0.96 -17.18 -3.27
C ALA A 32 -1.82 -17.78 -2.15
N PHE A 33 -2.43 -18.95 -2.36
CA PHE A 33 -3.21 -19.65 -1.33
C PHE A 33 -2.35 -20.01 -0.13
N GLN A 34 -1.14 -20.53 -0.35
CA GLN A 34 -0.21 -20.83 0.74
C GLN A 34 0.16 -19.55 1.53
N GLN A 35 0.36 -18.43 0.84
CA GLN A 35 0.65 -17.15 1.50
C GLN A 35 -0.54 -16.64 2.32
N MET A 36 -1.78 -16.73 1.81
CA MET A 36 -3.00 -16.35 2.51
C MET A 36 -3.23 -17.21 3.76
N ASP A 37 -3.12 -18.55 3.62
CA ASP A 37 -3.30 -19.47 4.73
C ASP A 37 -2.27 -19.21 5.85
N PHE A 38 -1.00 -19.02 5.48
CA PHE A 38 0.06 -18.73 6.42
C PHE A 38 -0.13 -17.37 7.10
N ALA A 39 -0.39 -16.32 6.34
CA ALA A 39 -0.58 -14.97 6.89
C ALA A 39 -1.74 -14.95 7.90
N LEU A 40 -2.86 -15.60 7.56
CA LEU A 40 -4.01 -15.70 8.48
C LEU A 40 -3.65 -16.50 9.74
N SER A 41 -2.89 -17.60 9.62
CA SER A 41 -2.45 -18.39 10.78
C SER A 41 -1.51 -17.62 11.72
N GLU A 42 -0.76 -16.65 11.19
CA GLU A 42 0.10 -15.73 11.98
C GLU A 42 -0.66 -14.50 12.52
N GLY A 43 -1.98 -14.45 12.33
CA GLY A 43 -2.83 -13.35 12.81
C GLY A 43 -2.86 -12.11 11.93
N VAL A 44 -2.39 -12.19 10.68
CA VAL A 44 -2.53 -11.10 9.71
C VAL A 44 -3.95 -11.10 9.15
N ASN A 45 -4.81 -10.24 9.70
CA ASN A 45 -6.21 -10.14 9.33
C ASN A 45 -6.49 -9.05 8.28
N PHE A 46 -5.52 -8.24 7.93
CA PHE A 46 -5.66 -7.13 6.99
C PHE A 46 -4.96 -7.44 5.67
N TRP A 47 -5.73 -7.47 4.56
CA TRP A 47 -5.23 -7.81 3.23
C TRP A 47 -5.52 -6.65 2.26
N ASP A 48 -4.52 -6.29 1.47
CA ASP A 48 -4.60 -5.20 0.50
C ASP A 48 -4.43 -5.70 -0.92
N THR A 49 -5.41 -5.40 -1.76
CA THR A 49 -5.41 -5.65 -3.21
C THR A 49 -5.83 -4.42 -3.99
N ALA A 50 -6.03 -4.52 -5.30
CA ALA A 50 -6.58 -3.49 -6.16
C ALA A 50 -7.15 -4.10 -7.45
N GLU A 51 -8.14 -3.43 -8.09
CA GLU A 51 -8.64 -3.86 -9.39
C GLU A 51 -7.53 -3.93 -10.46
N LEU A 52 -6.54 -3.03 -10.37
CA LEU A 52 -5.44 -2.94 -11.32
C LEU A 52 -4.45 -4.09 -11.22
N TYR A 53 -4.41 -4.82 -10.08
CA TYR A 53 -3.40 -5.85 -9.88
C TYR A 53 -3.67 -7.12 -10.72
N ALA A 54 -2.62 -7.79 -11.20
CA ALA A 54 -1.23 -7.84 -10.70
C ALA A 54 -0.34 -6.67 -11.20
N VAL A 55 0.91 -6.61 -10.65
CA VAL A 55 1.93 -5.62 -11.01
C VAL A 55 3.19 -6.33 -11.53
N PRO A 56 3.75 -5.90 -12.67
CA PRO A 56 3.42 -4.74 -13.51
C PRO A 56 2.00 -4.82 -14.11
N PRO A 57 1.25 -3.68 -14.12
CA PRO A 57 -0.12 -3.70 -14.60
C PRO A 57 -0.19 -3.86 -16.12
N ARG A 58 -0.94 -4.86 -16.57
CA ARG A 58 -1.15 -5.23 -17.98
C ARG A 58 -2.63 -5.49 -18.23
N LYS A 59 -3.07 -5.29 -19.48
CA LYS A 59 -4.45 -5.57 -19.89
C LYS A 59 -4.85 -7.04 -19.65
N GLU A 60 -3.90 -7.94 -19.84
CA GLU A 60 -4.11 -9.40 -19.75
C GLU A 60 -4.23 -9.90 -18.31
N THR A 61 -3.66 -9.16 -17.33
CA THR A 61 -3.55 -9.63 -15.95
C THR A 61 -4.26 -8.74 -14.93
N TYR A 62 -4.88 -7.64 -15.39
CA TYR A 62 -5.64 -6.80 -14.47
C TYR A 62 -6.84 -7.56 -13.86
N GLY A 63 -7.06 -7.38 -12.57
CA GLY A 63 -8.11 -8.08 -11.83
C GLY A 63 -7.75 -9.52 -11.41
N HIS A 64 -6.66 -10.11 -11.93
CA HIS A 64 -6.28 -11.47 -11.60
C HIS A 64 -6.05 -11.68 -10.10
N THR A 65 -5.44 -10.71 -9.43
CA THR A 65 -5.21 -10.79 -7.98
C THR A 65 -6.51 -10.86 -7.19
N GLU A 66 -7.50 -10.03 -7.53
CA GLU A 66 -8.83 -10.09 -6.90
C GLU A 66 -9.53 -11.42 -7.18
N MET A 67 -9.43 -12.01 -8.40
CA MET A 67 -9.98 -13.33 -8.70
C MET A 67 -9.35 -14.42 -7.83
N ILE A 68 -8.03 -14.41 -7.68
CA ILE A 68 -7.31 -15.38 -6.83
C ILE A 68 -7.78 -15.27 -5.37
N ILE A 69 -7.98 -14.07 -4.85
CA ILE A 69 -8.50 -13.86 -3.50
C ILE A 69 -9.94 -14.34 -3.39
N GLY A 70 -10.78 -14.05 -4.39
CA GLY A 70 -12.15 -14.53 -4.46
C GLY A 70 -12.27 -16.05 -4.46
N ASP A 71 -11.41 -16.74 -5.22
CA ASP A 71 -11.33 -18.20 -5.24
C ASP A 71 -10.94 -18.78 -3.87
N TRP A 72 -10.04 -18.10 -3.16
CA TRP A 72 -9.67 -18.47 -1.80
C TRP A 72 -10.84 -18.30 -0.83
N PHE A 73 -11.59 -17.19 -0.90
CA PHE A 73 -12.78 -16.96 -0.07
C PHE A 73 -13.85 -18.03 -0.32
N GLU A 74 -14.13 -18.32 -1.59
CA GLU A 74 -15.12 -19.35 -1.95
C GLU A 74 -14.74 -20.72 -1.40
N ARG A 75 -13.45 -21.08 -1.50
CA ARG A 75 -12.93 -22.36 -1.01
C ARG A 75 -12.93 -22.48 0.50
N ASN A 76 -12.48 -21.43 1.20
CA ASN A 76 -12.19 -21.51 2.64
C ASN A 76 -13.34 -21.03 3.53
N LYS A 77 -14.31 -20.29 2.97
CA LYS A 77 -15.45 -19.71 3.72
C LYS A 77 -15.02 -18.84 4.93
N LYS A 78 -13.90 -18.12 4.79
CA LYS A 78 -13.29 -17.30 5.87
C LYS A 78 -13.30 -15.80 5.54
N ARG A 79 -14.27 -15.31 4.74
CA ARG A 79 -14.37 -13.90 4.37
C ARG A 79 -14.50 -12.99 5.60
N ASP A 80 -15.23 -13.44 6.60
CA ASP A 80 -15.49 -12.75 7.87
C ASP A 80 -14.24 -12.60 8.78
N LYS A 81 -13.20 -13.35 8.54
CA LYS A 81 -11.92 -13.27 9.28
C LYS A 81 -10.96 -12.23 8.72
N ILE A 82 -11.28 -11.67 7.57
CA ILE A 82 -10.38 -10.80 6.81
C ILE A 82 -10.98 -9.41 6.69
N ILE A 83 -10.22 -8.41 7.07
CA ILE A 83 -10.46 -7.01 6.73
C ILE A 83 -9.84 -6.81 5.35
N LEU A 84 -10.66 -6.66 4.32
CA LEU A 84 -10.26 -6.61 2.93
C LEU A 84 -10.25 -5.18 2.42
N ALA A 85 -9.09 -4.72 1.97
CA ALA A 85 -8.94 -3.48 1.23
C ALA A 85 -8.77 -3.75 -0.26
N THR A 86 -9.53 -3.04 -1.10
CA THR A 86 -9.26 -2.96 -2.55
C THR A 86 -9.36 -1.51 -3.02
N LYS A 87 -9.06 -1.26 -4.30
CA LYS A 87 -8.89 0.10 -4.81
C LYS A 87 -9.47 0.25 -6.21
N VAL A 88 -10.14 1.37 -6.45
CA VAL A 88 -10.46 1.84 -7.80
C VAL A 88 -9.27 2.59 -8.39
N ALA A 89 -8.87 2.25 -9.60
CA ALA A 89 -7.77 2.92 -10.30
C ALA A 89 -8.15 4.35 -10.69
N GLY A 90 -7.21 5.28 -10.52
CA GLY A 90 -7.30 6.62 -11.10
C GLY A 90 -6.95 6.63 -12.60
N PRO A 91 -6.82 7.82 -13.21
CA PRO A 91 -6.58 7.99 -14.63
C PRO A 91 -5.27 7.33 -15.15
N ALA A 92 -5.12 7.30 -16.47
CA ALA A 92 -3.94 6.85 -17.21
C ALA A 92 -3.82 5.34 -17.47
N ARG A 93 -4.96 4.64 -17.55
CA ARG A 93 -5.04 3.25 -18.04
C ARG A 93 -6.22 3.11 -18.98
N ASP A 94 -5.97 3.21 -20.28
CA ASP A 94 -6.96 3.17 -21.36
C ASP A 94 -7.70 1.84 -21.49
N TYR A 95 -7.10 0.74 -21.05
CA TYR A 95 -7.72 -0.59 -21.04
C TYR A 95 -8.70 -0.80 -19.87
N LEU A 96 -8.69 0.05 -18.85
CA LEU A 96 -9.67 -0.02 -17.77
C LEU A 96 -10.94 0.73 -18.19
N ARG A 97 -12.08 0.03 -18.24
CA ARG A 97 -13.39 0.61 -18.54
C ARG A 97 -13.37 1.57 -19.74
N ASN A 98 -12.65 1.19 -20.82
CA ASN A 98 -12.47 1.99 -22.04
C ASN A 98 -11.83 3.38 -21.80
N GLY A 99 -10.97 3.50 -20.81
CA GLY A 99 -10.31 4.76 -20.44
C GLY A 99 -11.11 5.66 -19.51
N GLU A 100 -12.34 5.29 -19.16
CA GLU A 100 -13.14 6.02 -18.18
C GLU A 100 -12.61 5.74 -16.76
N ASN A 101 -12.09 6.77 -16.11
CA ASN A 101 -11.39 6.62 -14.82
C ASN A 101 -11.82 7.67 -13.77
N SER A 102 -13.02 8.24 -13.89
CA SER A 102 -13.57 9.16 -12.90
C SER A 102 -14.02 8.41 -11.63
N PHE A 103 -13.97 9.08 -10.49
CA PHE A 103 -14.44 8.52 -9.23
C PHE A 103 -15.92 8.76 -8.95
N VAL A 104 -16.70 9.04 -10.00
CA VAL A 104 -18.13 9.27 -9.92
C VAL A 104 -18.92 8.50 -11.00
N GLY A 105 -20.21 8.37 -10.81
CA GLY A 105 -21.15 7.83 -11.77
C GLY A 105 -20.90 6.37 -12.12
N LYS A 106 -21.23 6.00 -13.36
CA LYS A 106 -21.15 4.61 -13.82
C LYS A 106 -19.75 4.03 -13.75
N ASN A 107 -18.72 4.86 -13.87
CA ASN A 107 -17.34 4.37 -13.80
C ASN A 107 -17.01 3.79 -12.43
N LEU A 108 -17.30 4.51 -11.35
CA LEU A 108 -17.10 4.02 -9.99
C LEU A 108 -18.01 2.83 -9.69
N GLU A 109 -19.28 2.88 -10.14
CA GLU A 109 -20.23 1.78 -9.99
C GLU A 109 -19.72 0.47 -10.61
N ASN A 110 -19.26 0.55 -11.87
CA ASN A 110 -18.72 -0.61 -12.57
C ASN A 110 -17.46 -1.14 -11.90
N ALA A 111 -16.52 -0.24 -11.53
CA ALA A 111 -15.31 -0.62 -10.84
C ALA A 111 -15.58 -1.41 -9.54
N LEU A 112 -16.49 -0.90 -8.71
CA LEU A 112 -16.88 -1.55 -7.45
C LEU A 112 -17.58 -2.89 -7.69
N ASN A 113 -18.57 -2.93 -8.60
CA ASN A 113 -19.32 -4.17 -8.88
C ASN A 113 -18.41 -5.25 -9.47
N ASP A 114 -17.49 -4.88 -10.36
CA ASP A 114 -16.53 -5.81 -10.94
C ASP A 114 -15.54 -6.34 -9.89
N SER A 115 -15.08 -5.48 -8.96
CA SER A 115 -14.24 -5.92 -7.83
C SER A 115 -14.99 -6.88 -6.92
N LEU A 116 -16.24 -6.59 -6.54
CA LEU A 116 -17.08 -7.48 -5.72
C LEU A 116 -17.27 -8.85 -6.40
N LYS A 117 -17.52 -8.85 -7.73
CA LYS A 117 -17.65 -10.08 -8.52
C LYS A 117 -16.36 -10.90 -8.54
N ARG A 118 -15.20 -10.27 -8.79
CA ARG A 118 -13.89 -10.95 -8.79
C ARG A 118 -13.55 -11.50 -7.42
N LEU A 119 -13.79 -10.72 -6.37
CA LEU A 119 -13.55 -11.08 -4.98
C LEU A 119 -14.58 -12.07 -4.40
N LYS A 120 -15.68 -12.36 -5.13
CA LYS A 120 -16.77 -13.26 -4.71
C LYS A 120 -17.30 -12.92 -3.31
N THR A 121 -17.54 -11.63 -3.06
CA THR A 121 -18.03 -11.10 -1.79
C THR A 121 -19.05 -10.00 -2.03
N ASP A 122 -19.95 -9.79 -1.09
CA ASP A 122 -21.00 -8.77 -1.18
C ASP A 122 -20.55 -7.41 -0.64
N TYR A 123 -19.43 -7.36 0.07
CA TYR A 123 -18.92 -6.14 0.69
C TYR A 123 -17.39 -6.05 0.70
N ILE A 124 -16.90 -4.83 0.78
CA ILE A 124 -15.48 -4.47 0.95
C ILE A 124 -15.35 -3.70 2.27
N ASP A 125 -14.35 -4.05 3.09
CA ASP A 125 -14.14 -3.37 4.37
C ASP A 125 -13.52 -1.99 4.18
N LEU A 126 -12.54 -1.85 3.28
CA LEU A 126 -11.92 -0.57 2.95
C LEU A 126 -11.81 -0.40 1.43
N TYR A 127 -12.56 0.53 0.86
CA TYR A 127 -12.48 0.86 -0.57
C TYR A 127 -11.68 2.14 -0.77
N GLN A 128 -10.59 2.06 -1.54
CA GLN A 128 -9.62 3.14 -1.65
C GLN A 128 -9.61 3.76 -3.06
N LEU A 129 -9.44 5.09 -3.13
CA LEU A 129 -9.10 5.80 -4.36
C LEU A 129 -7.60 5.64 -4.59
N HIS A 130 -7.20 4.89 -5.66
CA HIS A 130 -5.82 4.37 -5.81
C HIS A 130 -4.78 5.47 -6.07
N TRP A 131 -5.14 6.53 -6.80
CA TRP A 131 -4.38 7.77 -6.96
C TRP A 131 -5.30 8.88 -7.47
N PRO A 132 -4.99 10.15 -7.18
CA PRO A 132 -5.83 11.28 -7.58
C PRO A 132 -6.07 11.39 -9.08
N GLU A 133 -7.24 11.86 -9.47
CA GLU A 133 -7.55 12.21 -10.87
C GLU A 133 -6.79 13.46 -11.33
N ARG A 134 -6.55 14.40 -10.41
CA ARG A 134 -5.77 15.61 -10.69
C ARG A 134 -4.27 15.35 -10.74
N ASN A 135 -3.53 16.26 -11.36
CA ASN A 135 -2.08 16.16 -11.42
C ASN A 135 -1.44 16.35 -10.02
N VAL A 136 -0.70 15.36 -9.59
CA VAL A 136 0.04 15.34 -8.31
C VAL A 136 1.41 14.69 -8.50
N ASN A 137 2.31 14.92 -7.56
CA ASN A 137 3.54 14.13 -7.44
C ASN A 137 3.22 12.78 -6.79
N ASN A 138 3.30 11.72 -7.58
CA ASN A 138 3.13 10.36 -7.13
C ASN A 138 4.14 9.43 -7.83
N PHE A 139 4.30 8.21 -7.35
CA PHE A 139 5.11 7.15 -7.95
C PHE A 139 6.56 7.56 -8.27
N GLY A 140 7.18 8.36 -7.39
CA GLY A 140 8.58 8.78 -7.53
C GLY A 140 8.82 10.04 -8.35
N ARG A 141 7.76 10.78 -8.65
CA ARG A 141 7.89 12.11 -9.28
C ARG A 141 8.24 13.15 -8.23
N LEU A 142 9.16 14.04 -8.60
CA LEU A 142 9.53 15.23 -7.82
C LEU A 142 9.34 16.47 -8.69
N GLY A 143 9.15 17.62 -8.03
CA GLY A 143 8.95 18.90 -8.71
C GLY A 143 7.51 19.03 -9.23
N TYR A 144 6.64 19.58 -8.37
CA TYR A 144 5.24 19.81 -8.73
C TYR A 144 5.12 20.85 -9.85
N VAL A 145 4.41 20.47 -10.90
CA VAL A 145 4.01 21.36 -11.98
C VAL A 145 2.49 21.45 -11.97
N HIS A 146 1.96 22.63 -11.70
CA HIS A 146 0.51 22.83 -11.74
C HIS A 146 -0.04 22.63 -13.15
N LYS A 147 -1.12 21.85 -13.25
CA LYS A 147 -1.88 21.66 -14.49
C LYS A 147 -3.35 21.67 -14.16
N GLU A 148 -4.08 22.51 -14.81
CA GLU A 148 -5.53 22.43 -14.82
C GLU A 148 -5.95 21.26 -15.73
N ASN A 149 -6.76 20.40 -15.19
CA ASN A 149 -7.45 19.32 -15.89
C ASN A 149 -8.81 19.07 -15.25
N ASP A 150 -9.72 18.52 -16.00
CA ASP A 150 -11.00 18.09 -15.44
C ASP A 150 -10.79 16.91 -14.49
N TRP A 151 -11.41 16.99 -13.32
CA TRP A 151 -11.42 15.93 -12.33
C TRP A 151 -12.70 16.02 -11.47
N SER A 152 -13.13 14.88 -10.91
CA SER A 152 -14.31 14.82 -10.04
C SER A 152 -14.08 15.59 -8.75
N GLN A 153 -14.98 16.52 -8.43
CA GLN A 153 -14.84 17.33 -7.21
C GLN A 153 -14.95 16.45 -5.96
N PHE A 154 -14.22 16.76 -4.92
CA PHE A 154 -14.18 15.97 -3.69
C PHE A 154 -15.57 15.68 -3.10
N GLU A 155 -16.47 16.68 -3.16
CA GLU A 155 -17.83 16.53 -2.68
C GLU A 155 -18.63 15.51 -3.49
N ASP A 156 -18.51 15.54 -4.82
CA ASP A 156 -19.21 14.62 -5.71
C ASP A 156 -18.71 13.18 -5.49
N VAL A 157 -17.40 13.00 -5.29
CA VAL A 157 -16.79 11.71 -4.97
C VAL A 157 -17.32 11.17 -3.63
N LEU A 158 -17.39 12.02 -2.59
CA LEU A 158 -17.91 11.60 -1.28
C LEU A 158 -19.40 11.24 -1.35
N ASN A 159 -20.20 12.01 -2.10
CA ASN A 159 -21.62 11.71 -2.33
C ASN A 159 -21.81 10.39 -3.09
N GLU A 160 -20.95 10.11 -4.06
CA GLU A 160 -20.99 8.84 -4.80
C GLU A 160 -20.65 7.65 -3.90
N LEU A 161 -19.58 7.75 -3.13
CA LEU A 161 -19.16 6.71 -2.16
C LEU A 161 -20.23 6.47 -1.09
N LYS A 162 -20.91 7.52 -0.60
CA LYS A 162 -22.01 7.42 0.36
C LYS A 162 -23.10 6.46 -0.09
N LYS A 163 -23.48 6.50 -1.38
CA LYS A 163 -24.51 5.60 -1.94
C LYS A 163 -24.16 4.12 -1.76
N TYR A 164 -22.87 3.76 -1.87
CA TYR A 164 -22.43 2.38 -1.77
C TYR A 164 -22.21 1.95 -0.32
N ILE A 165 -21.89 2.87 0.57
CA ILE A 165 -21.88 2.64 2.02
C ILE A 165 -23.31 2.37 2.50
N GLU A 166 -24.29 3.20 2.11
CA GLU A 166 -25.70 3.02 2.47
C GLU A 166 -26.29 1.71 1.91
N LYS A 167 -25.80 1.23 0.77
CA LYS A 167 -26.15 -0.09 0.20
C LYS A 167 -25.41 -1.28 0.88
N GLY A 168 -24.53 -1.01 1.83
CA GLY A 168 -23.75 -2.04 2.51
C GLY A 168 -22.64 -2.69 1.66
N LYS A 169 -22.32 -2.14 0.48
CA LYS A 169 -21.26 -2.66 -0.39
C LYS A 169 -19.86 -2.24 0.05
N ILE A 170 -19.73 -1.12 0.74
CA ILE A 170 -18.50 -0.58 1.30
C ILE A 170 -18.74 -0.29 2.78
N ARG A 171 -17.82 -0.70 3.65
CA ARG A 171 -17.87 -0.32 5.07
C ARG A 171 -17.18 1.03 5.28
N TYR A 172 -15.95 1.16 4.81
CA TYR A 172 -15.13 2.36 4.96
C TYR A 172 -14.43 2.73 3.66
N VAL A 173 -14.08 4.01 3.54
CA VAL A 173 -13.36 4.57 2.39
C VAL A 173 -12.00 5.11 2.78
N GLY A 174 -11.06 5.10 1.85
CA GLY A 174 -9.69 5.58 2.06
C GLY A 174 -9.06 6.16 0.81
N LEU A 175 -7.92 6.78 0.99
CA LEU A 175 -7.14 7.41 -0.06
C LEU A 175 -5.84 6.64 -0.31
N SER A 176 -5.26 6.80 -1.50
CA SER A 176 -3.91 6.33 -1.79
C SER A 176 -3.19 7.31 -2.72
N ASN A 177 -1.88 7.46 -2.54
CA ASN A 177 -1.04 8.39 -3.30
C ASN A 177 -1.57 9.85 -3.27
N GLU A 178 -2.26 10.20 -2.19
CA GLU A 178 -2.87 11.52 -2.01
C GLU A 178 -1.89 12.47 -1.31
N THR A 179 -2.10 13.76 -1.53
CA THR A 179 -1.31 14.86 -0.94
C THR A 179 -1.96 15.37 0.35
N PRO A 180 -1.21 16.07 1.22
CA PRO A 180 -1.80 16.71 2.41
C PRO A 180 -3.01 17.61 2.07
N TRP A 181 -2.91 18.36 0.95
CA TRP A 181 -4.01 19.23 0.49
C TRP A 181 -5.28 18.45 0.18
N GLY A 182 -5.17 17.35 -0.57
CA GLY A 182 -6.34 16.54 -0.91
C GLY A 182 -6.95 15.83 0.30
N VAL A 183 -6.11 15.27 1.18
CA VAL A 183 -6.57 14.66 2.44
C VAL A 183 -7.39 15.67 3.25
N MET A 184 -6.84 16.87 3.50
CA MET A 184 -7.53 17.89 4.31
C MET A 184 -8.83 18.37 3.68
N ASN A 185 -8.91 18.47 2.34
CA ASN A 185 -10.16 18.82 1.66
C ASN A 185 -11.24 17.74 1.82
N TYR A 186 -10.89 16.45 1.66
CA TYR A 186 -11.82 15.36 1.93
C TYR A 186 -12.33 15.37 3.37
N LEU A 187 -11.43 15.52 4.35
CA LEU A 187 -11.79 15.54 5.77
C LEU A 187 -12.68 16.73 6.12
N LYS A 188 -12.35 17.92 5.61
CA LYS A 188 -13.16 19.12 5.82
C LYS A 188 -14.59 18.94 5.29
N LEU A 189 -14.74 18.49 4.05
CA LEU A 189 -16.06 18.25 3.46
C LEU A 189 -16.85 17.18 4.20
N SER A 190 -16.19 16.13 4.66
CA SER A 190 -16.79 15.10 5.49
C SER A 190 -17.41 15.69 6.76
N ASN A 191 -16.66 16.54 7.46
CA ASN A 191 -17.11 17.17 8.69
C ASN A 191 -18.22 18.20 8.43
N ASP A 192 -18.02 19.11 7.44
CA ASP A 192 -18.92 20.23 7.17
C ASP A 192 -20.29 19.77 6.61
N LYS A 193 -20.33 18.65 5.89
CA LYS A 193 -21.51 18.20 5.16
C LYS A 193 -22.04 16.82 5.57
N SER A 194 -21.52 16.24 6.65
CA SER A 194 -21.88 14.89 7.12
C SER A 194 -21.76 13.83 6.00
N LEU A 195 -20.66 13.89 5.27
CA LEU A 195 -20.31 12.95 4.21
C LEU A 195 -19.36 11.85 4.77
N PRO A 196 -19.16 10.74 4.06
CA PRO A 196 -18.25 9.67 4.50
C PRO A 196 -16.84 10.20 4.76
N ARG A 197 -16.26 9.81 5.90
CA ARG A 197 -14.90 10.17 6.26
C ARG A 197 -13.90 9.22 5.63
N MET A 198 -12.84 9.76 5.06
CA MET A 198 -11.67 8.96 4.64
C MET A 198 -10.95 8.44 5.88
N MET A 199 -10.93 7.12 6.06
CA MET A 199 -10.37 6.47 7.26
C MET A 199 -8.89 6.19 7.17
N SER A 200 -8.33 6.16 5.96
CA SER A 200 -6.92 5.84 5.75
C SER A 200 -6.31 6.59 4.59
N ILE A 201 -4.99 6.68 4.62
CA ILE A 201 -4.15 7.09 3.50
C ILE A 201 -3.05 6.04 3.25
N GLN A 202 -3.00 5.50 2.04
CA GLN A 202 -2.01 4.53 1.63
C GLN A 202 -0.96 5.19 0.74
N ASN A 203 0.21 5.48 1.29
CA ASN A 203 1.31 6.16 0.60
C ASN A 203 2.64 5.41 0.78
N PRO A 204 3.67 5.68 -0.06
CA PRO A 204 4.98 5.06 0.10
C PRO A 204 5.66 5.53 1.39
N TYR A 205 6.23 4.59 2.13
CA TYR A 205 7.10 4.90 3.27
C TYR A 205 8.11 3.78 3.50
N SER A 206 9.38 4.14 3.61
CA SER A 206 10.49 3.22 3.87
C SER A 206 11.73 3.99 4.30
N LEU A 207 12.80 3.31 4.69
CA LEU A 207 14.11 3.92 4.96
C LEU A 207 14.69 4.71 3.77
N LEU A 208 14.25 4.45 2.54
CA LEU A 208 14.68 5.16 1.33
C LEU A 208 13.69 6.26 0.88
N ASN A 209 12.53 6.35 1.53
CA ASN A 209 11.52 7.37 1.25
C ASN A 209 10.76 7.71 2.54
N ARG A 210 11.14 8.80 3.16
CA ARG A 210 10.52 9.35 4.37
C ARG A 210 9.74 10.65 4.10
N SER A 211 9.36 10.88 2.83
CA SER A 211 8.62 12.09 2.44
C SER A 211 7.25 12.23 3.13
N TYR A 212 6.67 11.12 3.59
CA TYR A 212 5.44 11.12 4.39
C TYR A 212 5.58 11.97 5.67
N GLU A 213 6.75 11.99 6.28
CA GLU A 213 7.03 12.74 7.52
C GLU A 213 6.96 14.26 7.33
N VAL A 214 7.05 14.77 6.09
CA VAL A 214 7.09 16.21 5.82
C VAL A 214 5.73 16.90 6.02
N GLY A 215 4.63 16.17 5.89
CA GLY A 215 3.29 16.76 6.05
C GLY A 215 2.21 15.76 6.45
N LEU A 216 2.18 14.59 5.82
CA LEU A 216 1.12 13.60 6.06
C LEU A 216 1.21 12.94 7.45
N ALA A 217 2.39 12.85 8.05
CA ALA A 217 2.53 12.28 9.39
C ALA A 217 1.76 13.10 10.43
N GLU A 218 1.90 14.43 10.42
CA GLU A 218 1.14 15.30 11.32
C GLU A 218 -0.37 15.22 11.05
N VAL A 219 -0.77 15.22 9.77
CA VAL A 219 -2.19 15.04 9.39
C VAL A 219 -2.72 13.72 9.92
N SER A 220 -1.96 12.62 9.78
CA SER A 220 -2.39 11.30 10.26
C SER A 220 -2.62 11.27 11.76
N ILE A 221 -1.75 11.88 12.54
CA ILE A 221 -1.85 11.91 14.00
C ILE A 221 -3.00 12.82 14.45
N ARG A 222 -3.07 14.06 13.94
CA ARG A 222 -4.04 15.05 14.38
C ARG A 222 -5.46 14.76 13.94
N GLU A 223 -5.59 14.20 12.74
CA GLU A 223 -6.89 13.91 12.15
C GLU A 223 -7.30 12.44 12.33
N GLU A 224 -6.53 11.63 13.05
CA GLU A 224 -6.82 10.21 13.27
C GLU A 224 -7.13 9.48 11.96
N ILE A 225 -6.34 9.75 10.90
CA ILE A 225 -6.43 9.04 9.63
C ILE A 225 -5.34 7.98 9.56
N GLY A 226 -5.71 6.71 9.34
CA GLY A 226 -4.78 5.58 9.38
C GLY A 226 -3.74 5.62 8.25
N CYS A 227 -2.45 5.60 8.59
CA CYS A 227 -1.39 5.45 7.61
C CYS A 227 -1.18 3.98 7.25
N LEU A 228 -1.28 3.68 5.95
CA LEU A 228 -0.97 2.37 5.38
C LEU A 228 0.26 2.52 4.48
N SER A 229 1.42 2.07 4.93
CA SER A 229 2.63 2.25 4.12
C SER A 229 2.82 1.11 3.13
N TYR A 230 3.01 1.45 1.85
CA TYR A 230 3.43 0.47 0.86
C TYR A 230 4.93 0.59 0.54
N SER A 231 5.51 -0.48 -0.01
CA SER A 231 6.94 -0.61 -0.35
C SER A 231 7.92 -0.39 0.81
N PRO A 232 7.70 -0.97 2.00
CA PRO A 232 8.61 -0.80 3.14
C PRO A 232 10.01 -1.32 2.85
N LEU A 233 10.15 -2.24 1.89
CA LEU A 233 11.43 -2.79 1.41
C LEU A 233 11.93 -2.16 0.10
N ALA A 234 11.32 -1.04 -0.36
CA ALA A 234 11.74 -0.35 -1.58
C ALA A 234 11.96 -1.32 -2.76
N SER A 235 10.92 -2.13 -3.11
CA SER A 235 10.98 -3.19 -4.13
C SER A 235 12.07 -4.24 -3.93
N GLY A 236 12.54 -4.42 -2.70
CA GLY A 236 13.56 -5.40 -2.33
C GLY A 236 14.97 -4.84 -2.17
N TYR A 237 15.20 -3.56 -2.40
CA TYR A 237 16.51 -2.94 -2.11
C TYR A 237 16.89 -3.04 -0.64
N LEU A 238 15.94 -2.83 0.25
CA LEU A 238 16.13 -2.92 1.70
C LEU A 238 16.17 -4.36 2.25
N SER A 239 16.17 -5.38 1.40
CA SER A 239 16.58 -6.73 1.77
C SER A 239 18.06 -7.00 1.56
N GLY A 240 18.79 -6.06 0.96
CA GLY A 240 20.20 -6.19 0.65
C GLY A 240 20.54 -7.07 -0.57
N LYS A 241 19.55 -7.74 -1.20
CA LYS A 241 19.79 -8.72 -2.28
C LYS A 241 20.33 -8.10 -3.57
N TYR A 242 20.14 -6.78 -3.77
CA TYR A 242 20.63 -6.07 -4.97
C TYR A 242 21.98 -5.37 -4.76
N ARG A 243 22.60 -5.51 -3.59
CA ARG A 243 23.91 -4.92 -3.29
C ARG A 243 24.96 -5.40 -4.27
N ASN A 244 25.91 -4.53 -4.57
CA ASN A 244 27.00 -4.78 -5.52
C ASN A 244 26.49 -5.10 -6.94
N GLY A 245 25.38 -4.50 -7.37
CA GLY A 245 24.80 -4.67 -8.71
C GLY A 245 24.23 -6.05 -8.99
N LYS A 246 23.95 -6.87 -7.97
CA LYS A 246 23.37 -8.20 -8.14
C LYS A 246 21.88 -8.13 -8.42
N PHE A 247 21.41 -8.91 -9.37
CA PHE A 247 19.99 -9.10 -9.67
C PHE A 247 19.66 -10.59 -9.66
N PRO A 248 19.34 -11.15 -8.48
CA PRO A 248 19.06 -12.59 -8.38
C PRO A 248 17.91 -13.00 -9.31
N LYS A 249 18.03 -14.19 -9.92
CA LYS A 249 17.02 -14.74 -10.83
C LYS A 249 15.62 -14.76 -10.20
N GLY A 250 14.61 -14.33 -10.94
CA GLY A 250 13.22 -14.22 -10.49
C GLY A 250 12.94 -13.00 -9.61
N SER A 251 13.96 -12.17 -9.31
CA SER A 251 13.73 -10.93 -8.57
C SER A 251 13.10 -9.84 -9.46
N ARG A 252 12.44 -8.86 -8.83
CA ARG A 252 11.79 -7.75 -9.55
C ARG A 252 12.74 -6.99 -10.47
N MET A 253 13.97 -6.74 -10.02
CA MET A 253 14.96 -6.01 -10.81
C MET A 253 15.50 -6.83 -11.97
N GLU A 254 15.53 -8.15 -11.88
CA GLU A 254 15.93 -9.03 -12.98
C GLU A 254 14.80 -9.15 -14.02
N ARG A 255 13.54 -9.26 -13.57
CA ARG A 255 12.38 -9.47 -14.44
C ARG A 255 11.90 -8.20 -15.15
N ASP A 256 11.80 -7.10 -14.42
CA ASP A 256 11.07 -5.91 -14.84
C ASP A 256 11.92 -4.65 -14.58
N PHE A 257 13.21 -4.69 -14.93
CA PHE A 257 14.19 -3.64 -14.64
C PHE A 257 13.73 -2.24 -15.02
N ASP A 258 13.18 -2.08 -16.22
CA ASP A 258 12.77 -0.78 -16.75
C ASP A 258 11.48 -0.24 -16.12
N PHE A 259 10.68 -1.10 -15.51
CA PHE A 259 9.49 -0.67 -14.78
C PHE A 259 9.83 -0.04 -13.41
N TRP A 260 10.88 -0.53 -12.73
CA TRP A 260 11.22 -0.14 -11.36
C TRP A 260 12.21 1.03 -11.26
N THR A 261 12.15 2.01 -12.17
CA THR A 261 13.09 3.14 -12.27
C THR A 261 13.16 4.02 -11.03
N ARG A 262 12.04 4.15 -10.26
CA ARG A 262 11.99 4.99 -9.05
C ARG A 262 13.01 4.59 -7.99
N TYR A 263 13.43 3.32 -7.95
CA TYR A 263 14.37 2.79 -6.97
C TYR A 263 15.83 2.78 -7.46
N ARG A 264 16.07 3.20 -8.71
CA ARG A 264 17.40 3.26 -9.34
C ARG A 264 17.92 4.70 -9.41
N LYS A 265 18.06 5.33 -8.25
CA LYS A 265 18.53 6.71 -8.13
C LYS A 265 20.00 6.73 -7.67
N PRO A 266 20.77 7.81 -7.94
CA PRO A 266 22.22 7.85 -7.67
C PRO A 266 22.63 7.54 -6.24
N ASN A 267 21.81 7.86 -5.24
CA ASN A 267 22.12 7.66 -3.83
C ASN A 267 21.47 6.40 -3.22
N THR A 268 20.70 5.65 -4.00
CA THR A 268 20.01 4.45 -3.50
C THR A 268 20.99 3.42 -2.95
N GLU A 269 21.99 3.03 -3.74
CA GLU A 269 22.94 2.00 -3.35
C GLU A 269 23.80 2.43 -2.16
N LYS A 270 24.19 3.71 -2.10
CA LYS A 270 24.94 4.27 -0.98
C LYS A 270 24.15 4.17 0.33
N ALA A 271 22.89 4.61 0.31
CA ALA A 271 22.03 4.53 1.48
C ALA A 271 21.76 3.08 1.92
N VAL A 272 21.49 2.18 0.95
CA VAL A 272 21.31 0.74 1.21
C VAL A 272 22.53 0.13 1.86
N GLU A 273 23.75 0.49 1.42
CA GLU A 273 24.99 -0.02 2.03
C GLU A 273 25.14 0.45 3.46
N GLU A 274 24.81 1.69 3.79
CA GLU A 274 24.85 2.17 5.17
C GLU A 274 23.81 1.45 6.06
N TYR A 275 22.57 1.27 5.59
CA TYR A 275 21.57 0.48 6.32
C TYR A 275 21.99 -0.99 6.50
N TYR A 276 22.66 -1.56 5.51
CA TYR A 276 23.21 -2.91 5.65
C TYR A 276 24.29 -2.99 6.73
N LYS A 277 25.21 -2.01 6.79
CA LYS A 277 26.22 -1.94 7.86
C LYS A 277 25.58 -1.86 9.24
N ILE A 278 24.50 -1.05 9.40
CA ILE A 278 23.75 -0.98 10.65
C ILE A 278 23.17 -2.36 10.99
N SER A 279 22.48 -3.01 10.04
CA SER A 279 21.89 -4.33 10.30
C SER A 279 22.94 -5.35 10.77
N LYS A 280 24.13 -5.36 10.15
CA LYS A 280 25.23 -6.25 10.54
C LYS A 280 25.84 -5.91 11.90
N LYS A 281 26.00 -4.64 12.20
CA LYS A 281 26.55 -4.17 13.47
C LYS A 281 25.70 -4.60 14.67
N TYR A 282 24.37 -4.64 14.49
CA TYR A 282 23.43 -4.96 15.56
C TYR A 282 22.80 -6.35 15.44
N ASP A 283 23.36 -7.21 14.57
CA ASP A 283 22.88 -8.59 14.32
C ASP A 283 21.39 -8.66 13.98
N LEU A 284 20.93 -7.76 13.10
CA LEU A 284 19.55 -7.68 12.62
C LEU A 284 19.45 -8.19 11.17
N ASP A 285 18.34 -8.83 10.82
CA ASP A 285 17.96 -8.98 9.42
C ASP A 285 17.58 -7.62 8.85
N MET A 286 18.12 -7.26 7.68
CA MET A 286 17.92 -5.93 7.09
C MET A 286 16.45 -5.68 6.69
N SER A 287 15.75 -6.72 6.21
CA SER A 287 14.34 -6.61 5.86
C SER A 287 13.49 -6.38 7.10
N GLN A 288 13.74 -7.15 8.15
CA GLN A 288 13.02 -7.02 9.41
C GLN A 288 13.28 -5.67 10.08
N MET A 289 14.52 -5.21 10.10
CA MET A 289 14.89 -3.87 10.59
C MET A 289 14.10 -2.78 9.83
N SER A 290 14.04 -2.88 8.50
CA SER A 290 13.38 -1.89 7.66
C SER A 290 11.86 -1.86 7.84
N ILE A 291 11.22 -3.04 7.95
CA ILE A 291 9.77 -3.14 8.20
C ILE A 291 9.45 -2.65 9.61
N LYS A 292 10.24 -3.07 10.60
CA LYS A 292 10.06 -2.68 12.00
C LYS A 292 10.20 -1.18 12.20
N PHE A 293 11.17 -0.55 11.54
CA PHE A 293 11.29 0.91 11.54
C PHE A 293 10.01 1.60 11.05
N CYS A 294 9.38 1.07 10.00
CA CYS A 294 8.11 1.61 9.51
C CYS A 294 6.96 1.38 10.51
N GLU A 295 6.88 0.17 11.10
CA GLU A 295 5.81 -0.21 12.03
C GLU A 295 5.80 0.64 13.31
N GLU A 296 6.99 1.02 13.81
CA GLU A 296 7.16 1.77 15.06
C GLU A 296 6.87 3.28 14.94
N GLN A 297 6.63 3.80 13.72
CA GLN A 297 6.27 5.21 13.58
C GLN A 297 4.89 5.48 14.23
N GLU A 298 4.79 6.58 14.98
CA GLU A 298 3.56 6.95 15.70
C GLU A 298 2.35 7.09 14.77
N PHE A 299 2.58 7.65 13.56
CA PHE A 299 1.54 7.81 12.54
C PHE A 299 1.18 6.50 11.81
N MET A 300 1.93 5.41 11.99
CA MET A 300 1.74 4.18 11.24
C MET A 300 0.63 3.31 11.82
N THR A 301 -0.34 2.96 10.99
CA THR A 301 -1.38 1.98 11.33
C THR A 301 -0.98 0.58 10.92
N SER A 302 -0.62 0.39 9.64
CA SER A 302 -0.24 -0.94 9.14
C SER A 302 0.77 -0.84 8.00
N VAL A 303 1.75 -1.75 8.00
CA VAL A 303 2.80 -1.84 6.97
C VAL A 303 2.42 -2.92 5.96
N ILE A 304 2.22 -2.52 4.70
CA ILE A 304 1.87 -3.44 3.62
C ILE A 304 3.12 -4.15 3.12
N ILE A 305 3.26 -5.42 3.47
CA ILE A 305 4.36 -6.26 3.03
C ILE A 305 4.00 -7.03 1.76
N GLY A 306 4.99 -7.38 0.95
CA GLY A 306 4.84 -8.28 -0.20
C GLY A 306 5.94 -9.33 -0.17
N ALA A 307 5.62 -10.52 -0.69
CA ALA A 307 6.57 -11.62 -0.78
C ALA A 307 6.35 -12.41 -2.08
N THR A 308 7.41 -12.93 -2.67
CA THR A 308 7.35 -13.87 -3.80
C THR A 308 7.66 -15.30 -3.37
N THR A 309 8.17 -15.51 -2.15
CA THR A 309 8.42 -16.84 -1.57
C THR A 309 7.87 -16.89 -0.14
N MET A 310 7.61 -18.10 0.35
CA MET A 310 7.15 -18.32 1.73
C MET A 310 8.20 -17.90 2.75
N GLU A 311 9.50 -18.07 2.45
CA GLU A 311 10.59 -17.63 3.30
C GLU A 311 10.56 -16.10 3.50
N GLN A 312 10.41 -15.34 2.40
CA GLN A 312 10.27 -13.87 2.47
C GLN A 312 9.03 -13.47 3.29
N LEU A 313 7.89 -14.15 3.08
CA LEU A 313 6.66 -13.84 3.82
C LEU A 313 6.86 -14.06 5.32
N LYS A 314 7.45 -15.19 5.70
CA LYS A 314 7.77 -15.51 7.10
C LYS A 314 8.69 -14.46 7.72
N THR A 315 9.82 -14.15 7.07
CA THR A 315 10.76 -13.13 7.51
C THR A 315 10.06 -11.77 7.71
N ASN A 316 9.23 -11.37 6.76
CA ASN A 316 8.53 -10.09 6.81
C ASN A 316 7.50 -10.03 7.96
N ILE A 317 6.72 -11.10 8.18
CA ILE A 317 5.75 -11.15 9.29
C ILE A 317 6.47 -11.21 10.64
N GLU A 318 7.57 -11.92 10.75
CA GLU A 318 8.35 -12.01 11.98
C GLU A 318 9.03 -10.70 12.40
N SER A 319 9.06 -9.68 11.52
CA SER A 319 9.54 -8.33 11.86
C SER A 319 8.86 -7.72 13.08
N VAL A 320 7.62 -8.09 13.38
CA VAL A 320 6.89 -7.63 14.59
C VAL A 320 7.58 -8.02 15.90
N LYS A 321 8.42 -9.06 15.88
CA LYS A 321 9.16 -9.57 17.05
C LYS A 321 10.47 -8.81 17.28
N VAL A 322 10.95 -8.07 16.28
CA VAL A 322 12.21 -7.31 16.34
C VAL A 322 12.03 -6.10 17.26
N LYS A 323 13.08 -5.74 17.97
CA LYS A 323 13.16 -4.50 18.75
C LYS A 323 14.31 -3.67 18.22
N LEU A 324 14.06 -2.42 17.94
CA LEU A 324 15.09 -1.46 17.54
C LEU A 324 15.49 -0.64 18.75
N SER A 325 16.79 -0.67 19.12
CA SER A 325 17.29 0.17 20.20
C SER A 325 17.37 1.64 19.77
N GLU A 326 17.45 2.55 20.73
CA GLU A 326 17.63 3.99 20.46
C GLU A 326 18.88 4.26 19.62
N GLU A 327 19.94 3.49 19.82
CA GLU A 327 21.18 3.59 19.04
C GLU A 327 20.96 3.21 17.58
N VAL A 328 20.21 2.12 17.30
CA VAL A 328 19.84 1.71 15.94
C VAL A 328 19.03 2.81 15.27
N ILE A 329 18.01 3.34 15.93
CA ILE A 329 17.19 4.44 15.40
C ILE A 329 18.02 5.70 15.13
N LYS A 330 18.94 6.04 16.03
CA LYS A 330 19.87 7.17 15.86
C LYS A 330 20.75 6.98 14.63
N GLU A 331 21.31 5.81 14.41
CA GLU A 331 22.14 5.51 13.23
C GLU A 331 21.30 5.55 11.93
N ILE A 332 20.11 4.97 11.93
CA ILE A 332 19.15 5.07 10.82
C ILE A 332 18.87 6.54 10.48
N ASN A 333 18.59 7.35 11.47
CA ASN A 333 18.33 8.79 11.27
C ASN A 333 19.56 9.54 10.75
N ASN A 334 20.76 9.15 11.11
CA ASN A 334 22.00 9.73 10.56
C ASN A 334 22.17 9.40 9.07
N VAL A 335 21.83 8.20 8.63
CA VAL A 335 21.83 7.85 7.20
C VAL A 335 20.84 8.73 6.44
N GLN A 336 19.63 8.96 6.98
CA GLN A 336 18.64 9.83 6.36
C GLN A 336 19.11 11.28 6.21
N LYS A 337 19.90 11.80 7.18
CA LYS A 337 20.49 13.15 7.08
C LYS A 337 21.47 13.28 5.92
N ILE A 338 22.23 12.21 5.63
CA ILE A 338 23.23 12.19 4.55
C ILE A 338 22.56 11.92 3.19
N TYR A 339 21.59 11.03 3.15
CA TYR A 339 20.89 10.59 1.94
C TYR A 339 19.37 10.80 2.07
N PRO A 340 18.87 12.06 2.10
CA PRO A 340 17.45 12.33 2.31
C PRO A 340 16.62 11.84 1.12
N ASN A 341 15.68 10.94 1.39
CA ASN A 341 14.69 10.42 0.42
C ASN A 341 15.31 10.00 -0.94
N PRO A 342 16.27 9.08 -0.98
CA PRO A 342 16.93 8.72 -2.23
C PRO A 342 15.98 8.05 -3.25
N CYS A 343 14.81 7.56 -2.82
CA CYS A 343 13.80 6.94 -3.68
C CYS A 343 12.38 7.44 -3.37
N PRO A 344 12.10 8.74 -3.56
CA PRO A 344 10.80 9.35 -3.23
C PRO A 344 9.65 8.82 -4.09
#